data_3d9a8acf893e0d494af0d174c13a56f0
#
_entry.id   3d9a8acf893e0d494af0d174c13a56f0
#
_cell.length_a   1.000
_cell.length_b   1.000
_cell.length_c   1.000
_cell.angle_alpha   90.00
_cell.angle_beta   90.00
_cell.angle_gamma   90.00
#
_symmetry.space_group_name_H-M   'P 1'
#
loop_
_entity.id
_entity.type
_entity.pdbx_description
1 polymer ?
#
loop_
_entity_poly.entity_id
_entity_poly.type
_entity_poly.pdbx_seq_one_letter_code
_entity_poly.pdbx_strand_id
1 'polypeptide(L)'
;MDVFKRYSIIFVTTSTFLYFFVIWYESQNPGVAVPHNLSETGEESIAINLQPNNAYEKCVQLQDRQFLDYTFESSEPLVFNLHYHVGKEDFYLEQQTIATLKSSFEARESRIYCLMWGNSNDQQVRLRYEFRARPLTASN
;
A
#
# COMPACT_ATOMS: atom_id res chain seq x y z
N MET A 1 25.73 0.07 49.31
CA MET A 1 24.71 -0.21 48.28
C MET A 1 25.45 -0.83 47.12
N ASP A 2 25.24 -2.13 46.91
CA ASP A 2 26.05 -2.97 46.01
C ASP A 2 26.06 -2.50 44.58
N VAL A 3 27.24 -2.57 43.98
CA VAL A 3 27.49 -2.22 42.57
C VAL A 3 26.52 -2.99 41.65
N PHE A 4 26.19 -4.23 41.98
CA PHE A 4 25.19 -5.05 41.29
C PHE A 4 23.76 -4.44 41.27
N LYS A 5 23.32 -3.83 42.38
CA LYS A 5 22.01 -3.14 42.40
C LYS A 5 21.97 -1.91 41.49
N ARG A 6 23.09 -1.21 41.35
CA ARG A 6 23.20 -0.04 40.46
C ARG A 6 23.10 -0.45 38.98
N TYR A 7 23.78 -1.52 38.60
CA TYR A 7 23.71 -2.01 37.19
C TYR A 7 22.35 -2.61 36.86
N SER A 8 21.69 -3.31 37.78
CA SER A 8 20.34 -3.82 37.59
C SER A 8 19.30 -2.70 37.36
N ILE A 9 19.41 -1.61 38.15
CA ILE A 9 18.48 -0.46 37.98
C ILE A 9 18.71 0.24 36.62
N ILE A 10 19.97 0.43 36.24
CA ILE A 10 20.31 1.06 34.95
C ILE A 10 19.81 0.20 33.76
N PHE A 11 19.99 -1.12 33.86
CA PHE A 11 19.56 -2.05 32.82
C PHE A 11 18.04 -2.09 32.66
N VAL A 12 17.29 -2.10 33.77
CA VAL A 12 15.81 -2.08 33.73
C VAL A 12 15.29 -0.76 33.22
N THR A 13 15.89 0.38 33.59
CA THR A 13 15.42 1.69 33.13
C THR A 13 15.72 1.92 31.66
N THR A 14 16.87 1.47 31.14
CA THR A 14 17.20 1.59 29.70
C THR A 14 16.32 0.68 28.85
N SER A 15 16.04 -0.55 29.31
CA SER A 15 15.17 -1.49 28.62
C SER A 15 13.72 -0.98 28.54
N THR A 16 13.21 -0.39 29.62
CA THR A 16 11.86 0.19 29.67
C THR A 16 11.75 1.42 28.75
N PHE A 17 12.78 2.26 28.73
CA PHE A 17 12.80 3.44 27.86
C PHE A 17 12.85 3.05 26.38
N LEU A 18 13.64 2.04 26.04
CA LEU A 18 13.70 1.50 24.67
C LEU A 18 12.35 0.92 24.22
N TYR A 19 11.68 0.20 25.12
CA TYR A 19 10.37 -0.38 24.85
C TYR A 19 9.30 0.71 24.59
N PHE A 20 9.24 1.75 25.45
CA PHE A 20 8.34 2.87 25.23
C PHE A 20 8.69 3.71 24.00
N PHE A 21 9.98 3.83 23.67
CA PHE A 21 10.43 4.52 22.48
C PHE A 21 9.99 3.77 21.20
N VAL A 22 10.11 2.45 21.18
CA VAL A 22 9.66 1.61 20.06
C VAL A 22 8.14 1.74 19.89
N ILE A 23 7.36 1.62 20.97
CA ILE A 23 5.90 1.78 20.89
C ILE A 23 5.52 3.19 20.42
N TRP A 24 6.19 4.22 20.92
CA TRP A 24 5.95 5.60 20.51
C TRP A 24 6.32 5.81 19.04
N TYR A 25 7.45 5.24 18.59
CA TYR A 25 7.89 5.32 17.20
C TYR A 25 6.92 4.58 16.26
N GLU A 26 6.46 3.40 16.62
CA GLU A 26 5.44 2.65 15.87
C GLU A 26 4.08 3.38 15.85
N SER A 27 3.74 4.07 16.94
CA SER A 27 2.53 4.90 17.02
C SER A 27 2.59 6.15 16.13
N GLN A 28 3.79 6.72 15.93
CA GLN A 28 3.99 7.87 15.03
C GLN A 28 4.13 7.46 13.56
N ASN A 29 4.59 6.23 13.34
CA ASN A 29 4.69 5.60 12.04
C ASN A 29 3.85 4.31 12.07
N PRO A 30 2.51 4.40 12.12
CA PRO A 30 1.71 3.22 11.92
C PRO A 30 2.10 2.69 10.55
N GLY A 31 2.88 1.61 10.55
CA GLY A 31 3.16 0.88 9.33
C GLY A 31 1.81 0.68 8.69
N VAL A 32 1.63 1.19 7.48
CA VAL A 32 0.35 1.09 6.78
C VAL A 32 0.12 -0.41 6.64
N ALA A 33 -0.59 -0.99 7.61
CA ALA A 33 -1.18 -2.29 7.44
C ALA A 33 -2.25 -2.09 6.38
N VAL A 34 -1.82 -2.13 5.13
CA VAL A 34 -2.73 -2.11 3.99
C VAL A 34 -3.47 -3.43 4.08
N PRO A 35 -4.77 -3.43 4.43
CA PRO A 35 -5.52 -4.65 4.33
C PRO A 35 -5.42 -5.08 2.86
N HIS A 36 -4.95 -6.30 2.60
CA HIS A 36 -5.00 -6.90 1.28
C HIS A 36 -6.48 -7.12 0.93
N ASN A 37 -7.15 -6.04 0.53
CA ASN A 37 -8.52 -6.08 0.07
C ASN A 37 -8.51 -6.61 -1.35
N LEU A 38 -8.49 -7.95 -1.49
CA LEU A 38 -8.72 -8.59 -2.77
C LEU A 38 -10.13 -8.24 -3.24
N SER A 39 -10.25 -7.71 -4.44
CA SER A 39 -11.54 -7.58 -5.09
C SER A 39 -11.99 -8.95 -5.56
N GLU A 40 -13.06 -9.48 -4.98
CA GLU A 40 -13.65 -10.76 -5.36
C GLU A 40 -14.27 -10.71 -6.76
N THR A 41 -14.69 -9.55 -7.20
CA THR A 41 -15.38 -9.35 -8.49
C THR A 41 -14.45 -8.92 -9.61
N GLY A 42 -13.20 -8.54 -9.31
CA GLY A 42 -12.27 -7.96 -10.29
C GLY A 42 -12.71 -6.58 -10.81
N GLU A 43 -13.72 -5.96 -10.20
CA GLU A 43 -14.24 -4.63 -10.53
C GLU A 43 -14.54 -3.86 -9.25
N GLU A 44 -14.17 -2.59 -9.20
CA GLU A 44 -14.44 -1.71 -8.06
C GLU A 44 -14.42 -0.25 -8.48
N SER A 45 -15.31 0.53 -7.87
CA SER A 45 -15.35 2.00 -7.99
C SER A 45 -15.56 2.59 -6.61
N ILE A 46 -14.61 3.38 -6.13
CA ILE A 46 -14.60 3.92 -4.77
C ILE A 46 -14.05 5.34 -4.72
N ALA A 47 -14.50 6.10 -3.71
CA ALA A 47 -13.91 7.39 -3.35
C ALA A 47 -13.46 7.36 -1.89
N ILE A 48 -12.20 7.72 -1.63
CA ILE A 48 -11.58 7.75 -0.31
C ILE A 48 -10.84 9.06 -0.07
N ASN A 49 -10.57 9.34 1.20
CA ASN A 49 -9.73 10.45 1.61
C ASN A 49 -8.44 9.92 2.24
N LEU A 50 -7.30 10.21 1.61
CA LEU A 50 -5.98 9.85 2.08
C LEU A 50 -5.40 10.94 2.96
N GLN A 51 -5.07 10.60 4.20
CA GLN A 51 -4.38 11.51 5.11
C GLN A 51 -2.94 11.75 4.66
N PRO A 52 -2.29 12.86 5.10
CA PRO A 52 -0.86 13.08 4.87
C PRO A 52 -0.02 11.86 5.28
N ASN A 53 0.97 11.54 4.47
CA ASN A 53 1.90 10.42 4.67
C ASN A 53 1.26 9.02 4.76
N ASN A 54 -0.01 8.89 4.35
CA ASN A 54 -0.69 7.58 4.26
C ASN A 54 -0.69 7.09 2.82
N ALA A 55 -0.79 5.77 2.68
CA ALA A 55 -1.03 5.11 1.41
C ALA A 55 -2.31 4.27 1.46
N TYR A 56 -2.86 4.01 0.31
CA TYR A 56 -3.96 3.07 0.10
C TYR A 56 -3.58 2.10 -1.00
N GLU A 57 -3.83 0.83 -0.78
CA GLU A 57 -3.55 -0.23 -1.73
C GLU A 57 -4.79 -1.06 -1.99
N LYS A 58 -4.95 -1.47 -3.23
CA LYS A 58 -5.98 -2.41 -3.67
C LYS A 58 -5.37 -3.45 -4.58
N CYS A 59 -5.61 -4.71 -4.26
CA CYS A 59 -5.08 -5.83 -5.00
C CYS A 59 -6.17 -6.59 -5.74
N VAL A 60 -5.83 -7.21 -6.86
CA VAL A 60 -6.71 -8.02 -7.70
C VAL A 60 -5.96 -9.24 -8.22
N GLN A 61 -6.62 -10.41 -8.19
CA GLN A 61 -6.09 -11.62 -8.81
C GLN A 61 -6.35 -11.56 -10.32
N LEU A 62 -5.29 -11.63 -11.11
CA LEU A 62 -5.37 -11.74 -12.56
C LEU A 62 -4.84 -13.09 -13.03
N GLN A 63 -5.40 -13.57 -14.14
CA GLN A 63 -4.89 -14.71 -14.88
C GLN A 63 -3.84 -14.24 -15.90
N ASP A 64 -2.98 -15.15 -16.37
CA ASP A 64 -2.08 -14.87 -17.48
C ASP A 64 -2.86 -14.32 -18.70
N ARG A 65 -2.35 -13.23 -19.30
CA ARG A 65 -2.96 -12.48 -20.41
C ARG A 65 -4.29 -11.80 -20.10
N GLN A 66 -4.71 -11.77 -18.86
CA GLN A 66 -5.88 -10.98 -18.45
C GLN A 66 -5.50 -9.50 -18.36
N PHE A 67 -6.40 -8.62 -18.82
CA PHE A 67 -6.21 -7.18 -18.74
C PHE A 67 -6.86 -6.61 -17.48
N LEU A 68 -6.18 -5.64 -16.87
CA LEU A 68 -6.71 -4.77 -15.84
C LEU A 68 -6.82 -3.35 -16.42
N ASP A 69 -8.03 -2.90 -16.66
CA ASP A 69 -8.29 -1.50 -16.99
C ASP A 69 -8.48 -0.74 -15.69
N TYR A 70 -7.82 0.40 -15.52
CA TYR A 70 -7.93 1.22 -14.32
C TYR A 70 -7.90 2.71 -14.66
N THR A 71 -8.62 3.48 -13.86
CA THR A 71 -8.61 4.93 -13.91
C THR A 71 -8.69 5.49 -12.49
N PHE A 72 -8.04 6.61 -12.26
CA PHE A 72 -8.20 7.35 -11.03
C PHE A 72 -8.08 8.86 -11.25
N GLU A 73 -8.66 9.59 -10.31
CA GLU A 73 -8.58 11.05 -10.19
C GLU A 73 -8.39 11.40 -8.73
N SER A 74 -7.49 12.32 -8.43
CA SER A 74 -7.22 12.85 -7.10
C SER A 74 -7.19 14.37 -7.10
N SER A 75 -7.48 14.98 -5.93
CA SER A 75 -7.47 16.43 -5.78
C SER A 75 -6.06 17.05 -5.83
N GLU A 76 -5.03 16.25 -5.59
CA GLU A 76 -3.60 16.59 -5.67
C GLU A 76 -2.83 15.38 -6.20
N PRO A 77 -1.63 15.56 -6.79
CA PRO A 77 -0.82 14.45 -7.26
C PRO A 77 -0.51 13.46 -6.14
N LEU A 78 -0.68 12.18 -6.42
CA LEU A 78 -0.34 11.05 -5.56
C LEU A 78 0.82 10.25 -6.16
N VAL A 79 1.61 9.61 -5.31
CA VAL A 79 2.59 8.60 -5.75
C VAL A 79 1.82 7.34 -6.06
N PHE A 80 1.59 7.10 -7.35
CA PHE A 80 0.93 5.89 -7.83
C PHE A 80 1.95 4.84 -8.22
N ASN A 81 1.64 3.58 -7.93
CA ASN A 81 2.34 2.46 -8.53
C ASN A 81 1.42 1.26 -8.76
N LEU A 82 1.80 0.44 -9.74
CA LEU A 82 1.30 -0.90 -10.00
C LEU A 82 2.44 -1.88 -9.70
N HIS A 83 2.21 -2.84 -8.82
CA HIS A 83 3.23 -3.78 -8.38
C HIS A 83 2.65 -5.16 -8.05
N TYR A 84 3.52 -6.11 -7.76
CA TYR A 84 3.19 -7.41 -7.19
C TYR A 84 4.25 -7.81 -6.15
N HIS A 85 3.88 -8.74 -5.26
CA HIS A 85 4.75 -9.22 -4.20
C HIS A 85 5.33 -10.60 -4.52
N VAL A 86 6.61 -10.82 -4.19
CA VAL A 86 7.25 -12.14 -4.16
C VAL A 86 7.91 -12.32 -2.79
N GLY A 87 7.28 -13.08 -1.92
CA GLY A 87 7.72 -13.18 -0.53
C GLY A 87 7.57 -11.85 0.21
N LYS A 88 8.70 -11.19 0.50
CA LYS A 88 8.74 -9.88 1.18
C LYS A 88 9.18 -8.74 0.24
N GLU A 89 9.37 -9.03 -1.03
CA GLU A 89 9.87 -8.06 -2.01
C GLU A 89 8.74 -7.57 -2.91
N ASP A 90 8.76 -6.26 -3.20
CA ASP A 90 7.82 -5.58 -4.09
C ASP A 90 8.47 -5.40 -5.46
N PHE A 91 7.76 -5.80 -6.50
CA PHE A 91 8.19 -5.65 -7.89
C PHE A 91 7.31 -4.64 -8.61
N TYR A 92 7.85 -3.44 -8.80
CA TYR A 92 7.15 -2.32 -9.43
C TYR A 92 7.16 -2.47 -10.94
N LEU A 93 5.95 -2.43 -11.54
CA LEU A 93 5.72 -2.48 -12.98
C LEU A 93 5.53 -1.07 -13.55
N GLU A 94 4.92 -0.19 -12.77
CA GLU A 94 4.68 1.21 -13.09
C GLU A 94 4.79 2.02 -11.80
N GLN A 95 5.41 3.21 -11.89
CA GLN A 95 5.49 4.16 -10.77
C GLN A 95 5.57 5.59 -11.31
N GLN A 96 4.69 6.46 -10.79
CA GLN A 96 4.67 7.87 -11.18
C GLN A 96 3.95 8.73 -10.14
N THR A 97 4.23 10.03 -10.13
CA THR A 97 3.49 11.01 -9.30
C THR A 97 2.56 11.80 -10.20
N ILE A 98 1.25 11.58 -10.06
CA ILE A 98 0.23 12.12 -10.96
C ILE A 98 -1.13 12.22 -10.26
N ALA A 99 -1.96 13.19 -10.68
CA ALA A 99 -3.31 13.38 -10.12
C ALA A 99 -4.40 12.60 -10.88
N THR A 100 -4.16 12.28 -12.14
CA THR A 100 -5.15 11.60 -12.99
C THR A 100 -4.47 10.63 -13.92
N LEU A 101 -4.95 9.41 -13.95
CA LEU A 101 -4.44 8.37 -14.86
C LEU A 101 -5.60 7.51 -15.38
N LYS A 102 -5.52 7.17 -16.65
CA LYS A 102 -6.33 6.11 -17.28
C LYS A 102 -5.39 5.20 -18.07
N SER A 103 -5.34 3.93 -17.69
CA SER A 103 -4.40 2.98 -18.26
C SER A 103 -4.99 1.57 -18.33
N SER A 104 -4.27 0.69 -19.00
CA SER A 104 -4.57 -0.73 -19.10
C SER A 104 -3.29 -1.52 -18.98
N PHE A 105 -3.29 -2.55 -18.14
CA PHE A 105 -2.17 -3.44 -17.90
C PHE A 105 -2.53 -4.86 -18.32
N GLU A 106 -1.65 -5.56 -19.02
CA GLU A 106 -1.76 -6.98 -19.35
C GLU A 106 -0.92 -7.81 -18.40
N ALA A 107 -1.57 -8.70 -17.66
CA ALA A 107 -0.87 -9.64 -16.77
C ALA A 107 -0.07 -10.66 -17.61
N ARG A 108 1.21 -10.83 -17.28
CA ARG A 108 2.10 -11.80 -17.91
C ARG A 108 2.16 -13.13 -17.20
N GLU A 109 1.55 -13.21 -16.04
CA GLU A 109 1.49 -14.40 -15.19
C GLU A 109 0.24 -14.33 -14.32
N SER A 110 -0.30 -15.51 -13.97
CA SER A 110 -1.40 -15.60 -13.00
C SER A 110 -0.90 -15.29 -11.60
N ARG A 111 -1.20 -14.08 -11.09
CA ARG A 111 -0.82 -13.63 -9.74
C ARG A 111 -1.70 -12.49 -9.23
N ILE A 112 -1.46 -12.09 -7.99
CA ILE A 112 -2.05 -10.90 -7.40
C ILE A 112 -1.24 -9.67 -7.81
N TYR A 113 -1.90 -8.67 -8.38
CA TYR A 113 -1.36 -7.36 -8.71
C TYR A 113 -2.03 -6.29 -7.87
N CYS A 114 -1.28 -5.31 -7.44
CA CYS A 114 -1.72 -4.28 -6.51
C CYS A 114 -1.56 -2.88 -7.14
N LEU A 115 -2.61 -2.07 -7.01
CA LEU A 115 -2.62 -0.65 -7.29
C LEU A 115 -2.43 0.08 -5.96
N MET A 116 -1.43 0.94 -5.84
CA MET A 116 -1.17 1.68 -4.62
C MET A 116 -1.08 3.18 -4.91
N TRP A 117 -1.66 3.99 -4.01
CA TRP A 117 -1.64 5.44 -4.03
C TRP A 117 -1.10 5.97 -2.70
N GLY A 118 0.05 6.64 -2.73
CA GLY A 118 0.67 7.26 -1.57
C GLY A 118 0.46 8.76 -1.57
N ASN A 119 -0.01 9.31 -0.45
CA ASN A 119 -0.13 10.75 -0.26
C ASN A 119 1.13 11.32 0.40
N SER A 120 2.02 11.90 -0.39
CA SER A 120 3.22 12.60 0.07
C SER A 120 2.99 14.11 0.30
N ASN A 121 1.73 14.60 0.12
CA ASN A 121 1.38 15.98 0.41
C ASN A 121 1.20 16.18 1.92
N ASP A 122 1.26 17.42 2.38
CA ASP A 122 1.05 17.84 3.77
C ASP A 122 -0.43 18.00 4.14
N GLN A 123 -1.33 17.78 3.18
CA GLN A 123 -2.78 17.87 3.34
C GLN A 123 -3.49 16.59 2.91
N GLN A 124 -4.75 16.44 3.35
CA GLN A 124 -5.62 15.35 2.94
C GLN A 124 -5.93 15.44 1.44
N VAL A 125 -5.84 14.32 0.74
CA VAL A 125 -6.13 14.20 -0.69
C VAL A 125 -7.33 13.30 -0.90
N ARG A 126 -8.31 13.77 -1.69
CA ARG A 126 -9.42 12.94 -2.15
C ARG A 126 -8.96 12.13 -3.35
N LEU A 127 -9.14 10.82 -3.29
CA LEU A 127 -8.91 9.87 -4.37
C LEU A 127 -10.23 9.23 -4.78
N ARG A 128 -10.53 9.23 -6.07
CA ARG A 128 -11.54 8.37 -6.70
C ARG A 128 -10.83 7.44 -7.66
N TYR A 129 -11.12 6.15 -7.59
CA TYR A 129 -10.57 5.17 -8.51
C TYR A 129 -11.63 4.17 -8.95
N GLU A 130 -11.40 3.62 -10.12
CA GLU A 130 -12.16 2.52 -10.70
C GLU A 130 -11.17 1.57 -11.36
N PHE A 131 -11.41 0.26 -11.21
CA PHE A 131 -10.71 -0.73 -12.00
C PHE A 131 -11.63 -1.87 -12.39
N ARG A 132 -11.25 -2.56 -13.47
CA ARG A 132 -11.95 -3.72 -13.98
C ARG A 132 -10.99 -4.70 -14.61
N ALA A 133 -11.01 -5.95 -14.12
CA ALA A 133 -10.37 -7.05 -14.78
C ALA A 133 -11.26 -7.51 -15.96
N ARG A 134 -10.76 -7.41 -17.18
CA ARG A 134 -11.51 -7.92 -18.34
C ARG A 134 -11.51 -9.45 -18.35
N PRO A 135 -12.66 -10.10 -18.60
CA PRO A 135 -12.69 -11.55 -18.72
C PRO A 135 -11.75 -12.00 -19.87
N LEU A 136 -11.12 -13.15 -19.68
CA LEU A 136 -10.39 -13.79 -20.79
C LEU A 136 -11.40 -14.10 -21.91
N THR A 137 -11.18 -13.53 -23.09
CA THR A 137 -11.95 -13.95 -24.27
C THR A 137 -11.55 -15.38 -24.60
N ALA A 138 -12.51 -16.29 -24.63
CA ALA A 138 -12.26 -17.64 -25.11
C ALA A 138 -11.66 -17.52 -26.53
N SER A 139 -10.43 -18.00 -26.71
CA SER A 139 -9.86 -18.14 -28.03
C SER A 139 -10.68 -19.19 -28.77
N ASN A 140 -11.45 -18.76 -29.77
CA ASN A 140 -12.10 -19.64 -30.71
C ASN A 140 -11.07 -20.43 -31.50
#